data_0ab733a37b2dd632165901dc84045159
#
_entry.id   0ab733a37b2dd632165901dc84045159
#
_cell.length_a   1.000
_cell.length_b   1.000
_cell.length_c   1.000
_cell.angle_alpha   90.00
_cell.angle_beta   90.00
_cell.angle_gamma   90.00
#
_symmetry.space_group_name_H-M   'P 1'
#
loop_
_entity.id
_entity.type
_entity.pdbx_description
1 polymer ?
#
loop_
_entity_poly.entity_id
_entity_poly.type
_entity_poly.pdbx_seq_one_letter_code
_entity_poly.pdbx_strand_id
1 'polypeptide(L)'
;MKLYRTALCLMLSVLTVSMSSAEEKKVIKGFSGGMMVHTGYQFGCDNPFNLDISSPTFGIGGCAKLHFTKHFRAGFEGYFSTAPLYDGVASGSHNKLFWTGALADFFWTCGKLIPYVGATVGGGMETAFYMFDGDKHDWTSETDAVFRKQPFFALDPYVGVEYAVGKALRLTLKADWLLAINSQGLNRPMGPRVYFGFIFAH
;
A
#
# COMPACT_ATOMS: atom_id res chain seq x y z
N MET A 1 -11.50 -23.08 -7.59
CA MET A 1 -12.57 -22.47 -6.79
C MET A 1 -12.83 -23.11 -5.42
N LYS A 2 -12.53 -24.38 -5.16
CA LYS A 2 -12.76 -25.03 -3.86
C LYS A 2 -11.68 -24.70 -2.79
N LEU A 3 -10.45 -24.46 -3.21
CA LEU A 3 -9.31 -24.24 -2.28
C LEU A 3 -9.42 -22.93 -1.47
N TYR A 4 -9.97 -21.86 -2.04
CA TYR A 4 -10.08 -20.56 -1.32
C TYR A 4 -11.20 -20.57 -0.26
N ARG A 5 -12.25 -21.39 -0.47
CA ARG A 5 -13.32 -21.55 0.52
C ARG A 5 -12.82 -22.27 1.77
N THR A 6 -11.96 -23.27 1.61
CA THR A 6 -11.35 -23.97 2.74
C THR A 6 -10.33 -23.10 3.49
N ALA A 7 -9.53 -22.29 2.79
CA ALA A 7 -8.59 -21.36 3.43
C ALA A 7 -9.33 -20.26 4.21
N LEU A 8 -10.43 -19.72 3.64
CA LEU A 8 -11.24 -18.69 4.29
C LEU A 8 -11.95 -19.25 5.55
N CYS A 9 -12.49 -20.47 5.46
CA CYS A 9 -13.11 -21.14 6.61
C CYS A 9 -12.07 -21.47 7.71
N LEU A 10 -10.86 -21.85 7.36
CA LEU A 10 -9.77 -22.07 8.32
C LEU A 10 -9.33 -20.76 9.00
N MET A 11 -9.23 -19.65 8.28
CA MET A 11 -8.97 -18.34 8.90
C MET A 11 -10.08 -17.88 9.82
N LEU A 12 -11.35 -18.06 9.44
CA LEU A 12 -12.48 -17.74 10.33
C LEU A 12 -12.52 -18.65 11.56
N SER A 13 -12.22 -19.94 11.43
CA SER A 13 -12.23 -20.86 12.56
C SER A 13 -11.10 -20.61 13.55
N VAL A 14 -9.93 -20.17 13.10
CA VAL A 14 -8.82 -19.75 13.99
C VAL A 14 -9.21 -18.47 14.77
N LEU A 15 -9.96 -17.56 14.17
CA LEU A 15 -10.47 -16.37 14.85
C LEU A 15 -11.54 -16.70 15.92
N THR A 16 -12.36 -17.71 15.70
CA THR A 16 -13.43 -18.08 16.63
C THR A 16 -12.95 -18.96 17.80
N VAL A 17 -11.93 -19.78 17.61
CA VAL A 17 -11.35 -20.63 18.67
C VAL A 17 -10.59 -19.79 19.71
N SER A 18 -10.09 -18.61 19.34
CA SER A 18 -9.42 -17.70 20.28
C SER A 18 -10.36 -16.99 21.25
N MET A 19 -11.68 -17.12 21.12
CA MET A 19 -12.66 -16.44 21.95
C MET A 19 -13.29 -17.33 23.05
N SER A 20 -12.87 -18.59 23.16
CA SER A 20 -13.43 -19.51 24.16
C SER A 20 -12.37 -19.89 25.17
N SER A 21 -12.56 -19.41 26.41
CA SER A 21 -12.01 -19.93 27.66
C SER A 21 -10.59 -19.56 28.05
N ALA A 22 -10.47 -18.49 28.86
CA ALA A 22 -9.64 -18.35 30.06
C ALA A 22 -9.82 -16.92 30.58
N GLU A 23 -9.66 -16.70 31.89
CA GLU A 23 -9.65 -15.38 32.55
C GLU A 23 -9.02 -14.30 31.66
N GLU A 24 -9.84 -13.34 31.23
CA GLU A 24 -9.50 -12.37 30.17
C GLU A 24 -8.38 -11.41 30.61
N LYS A 25 -7.15 -11.80 30.46
CA LYS A 25 -6.12 -10.83 30.10
C LYS A 25 -6.49 -10.35 28.70
N LYS A 26 -7.05 -9.14 28.59
CA LYS A 26 -7.36 -8.53 27.28
C LYS A 26 -6.12 -8.60 26.39
N VAL A 27 -6.10 -9.54 25.47
CA VAL A 27 -5.00 -9.73 24.50
C VAL A 27 -4.88 -8.48 23.62
N ILE A 28 -6.02 -7.86 23.31
CA ILE A 28 -6.10 -6.62 22.54
C ILE A 28 -6.27 -5.46 23.52
N LYS A 29 -5.30 -4.54 23.55
CA LYS A 29 -5.27 -3.37 24.43
C LYS A 29 -5.85 -2.11 23.82
N GLY A 30 -6.11 -2.11 22.53
CA GLY A 30 -6.66 -0.98 21.82
C GLY A 30 -6.72 -1.24 20.32
N PHE A 31 -7.37 -0.32 19.65
CA PHE A 31 -7.51 -0.29 18.19
C PHE A 31 -7.10 1.09 17.68
N SER A 32 -6.50 1.14 16.51
CA SER A 32 -6.28 2.39 15.81
C SER A 32 -6.44 2.18 14.31
N GLY A 33 -6.96 3.18 13.62
CA GLY A 33 -7.14 3.13 12.18
C GLY A 33 -7.45 4.49 11.61
N GLY A 34 -7.13 4.67 10.34
CA GLY A 34 -7.34 5.95 9.68
C GLY A 34 -6.97 5.95 8.23
N MET A 35 -6.99 7.16 7.66
CA MET A 35 -6.72 7.40 6.25
C MET A 35 -5.52 8.32 6.08
N MET A 36 -4.78 8.10 4.99
CA MET A 36 -3.60 8.88 4.63
C MET A 36 -3.61 9.14 3.13
N VAL A 37 -3.21 10.33 2.75
CA VAL A 37 -2.80 10.65 1.37
C VAL A 37 -1.30 10.49 1.28
N HIS A 38 -0.78 10.17 0.11
CA HIS A 38 0.66 10.06 -0.08
C HIS A 38 1.11 10.68 -1.39
N THR A 39 2.35 11.06 -1.39
CA THR A 39 3.13 11.39 -2.59
C THR A 39 4.46 10.66 -2.52
N GLY A 40 5.06 10.43 -3.67
CA GLY A 40 6.33 9.75 -3.75
C GLY A 40 6.88 9.75 -5.16
N TYR A 41 7.87 8.91 -5.38
CA TYR A 41 8.48 8.74 -6.68
C TYR A 41 8.59 7.26 -7.00
N GLN A 42 8.12 6.88 -8.19
CA GLN A 42 8.26 5.53 -8.73
C GLN A 42 9.47 5.54 -9.66
N PHE A 43 10.42 4.67 -9.38
CA PHE A 43 11.54 4.43 -10.29
C PHE A 43 11.08 3.48 -11.41
N GLY A 44 11.45 3.83 -12.63
CA GLY A 44 11.23 2.98 -13.80
C GLY A 44 12.07 1.72 -13.73
N CYS A 45 11.53 0.66 -14.27
CA CYS A 45 12.23 -0.60 -14.50
C CYS A 45 12.10 -0.99 -15.95
N ASP A 46 12.99 -1.88 -16.40
CA ASP A 46 12.96 -2.40 -17.76
C ASP A 46 11.56 -2.90 -18.14
N ASN A 47 11.02 -2.34 -19.20
CA ASN A 47 9.74 -2.73 -19.76
C ASN A 47 9.92 -3.13 -21.23
N PRO A 48 8.99 -3.89 -21.82
CA PRO A 48 9.10 -4.40 -23.21
C PRO A 48 9.21 -3.31 -24.27
N PHE A 49 8.85 -2.07 -23.91
CA PHE A 49 8.86 -0.91 -24.83
C PHE A 49 10.09 -0.01 -24.62
N ASN A 50 10.99 -0.38 -23.69
CA ASN A 50 12.18 0.40 -23.32
C ASN A 50 11.87 1.86 -22.96
N LEU A 51 10.71 2.10 -22.34
CA LEU A 51 10.26 3.40 -21.89
C LEU A 51 10.68 3.64 -20.44
N ASP A 52 11.18 4.82 -20.13
CA ASP A 52 11.39 5.23 -18.74
C ASP A 52 10.03 5.60 -18.12
N ILE A 53 9.56 4.75 -17.21
CA ILE A 53 8.30 4.98 -16.48
C ILE A 53 8.51 5.65 -15.11
N SER A 54 9.69 6.19 -14.87
CA SER A 54 9.98 6.95 -13.65
C SER A 54 9.08 8.18 -13.56
N SER A 55 8.33 8.31 -12.46
CA SER A 55 7.29 9.34 -12.35
C SER A 55 6.95 9.64 -10.89
N PRO A 56 6.57 10.87 -10.58
CA PRO A 56 5.95 11.19 -9.29
C PRO A 56 4.64 10.43 -9.13
N THR A 57 4.39 9.92 -7.92
CA THR A 57 3.16 9.19 -7.58
C THR A 57 2.34 9.94 -6.56
N PHE A 58 1.03 9.83 -6.68
CA PHE A 58 0.07 10.38 -5.74
C PHE A 58 -0.98 9.33 -5.42
N GLY A 59 -1.46 9.32 -4.19
CA GLY A 59 -2.48 8.35 -3.84
C GLY A 59 -3.09 8.54 -2.47
N ILE A 60 -3.96 7.60 -2.15
CA ILE A 60 -4.72 7.57 -0.91
C ILE A 60 -4.79 6.13 -0.42
N GLY A 61 -4.85 5.96 0.87
CA GLY A 61 -5.07 4.67 1.49
C GLY A 61 -5.36 4.80 2.96
N GLY A 62 -5.23 3.69 3.67
CA GLY A 62 -5.48 3.68 5.09
C GLY A 62 -4.97 2.41 5.75
N CYS A 63 -5.04 2.42 7.08
CA CYS A 63 -4.65 1.29 7.89
C CYS A 63 -5.62 1.04 9.04
N ALA A 64 -5.61 -0.20 9.52
CA ALA A 64 -6.29 -0.63 10.72
C ALA A 64 -5.31 -1.47 11.55
N LYS A 65 -5.09 -1.10 12.81
CA LYS A 65 -4.08 -1.70 13.69
C LYS A 65 -4.70 -2.09 15.02
N LEU A 66 -4.35 -3.28 15.50
CA LEU A 66 -4.66 -3.78 16.83
C LEU A 66 -3.43 -3.65 17.72
N HIS A 67 -3.60 -3.15 18.92
CA HIS A 67 -2.53 -2.99 19.90
C HIS A 67 -2.48 -4.22 20.81
N PHE A 68 -1.42 -4.99 20.70
CA PHE A 68 -1.23 -6.20 21.49
C PHE A 68 -0.43 -5.95 22.79
N THR A 69 0.57 -5.08 22.68
CA THR A 69 1.40 -4.70 23.83
C THR A 69 1.52 -3.19 23.94
N LYS A 70 2.31 -2.70 24.91
CA LYS A 70 2.62 -1.27 25.05
C LYS A 70 3.49 -0.71 23.91
N HIS A 71 4.09 -1.59 23.11
CA HIS A 71 5.06 -1.22 22.09
C HIS A 71 4.86 -1.94 20.75
N PHE A 72 3.89 -2.83 20.63
CA PHE A 72 3.68 -3.63 19.42
C PHE A 72 2.23 -3.56 18.94
N ARG A 73 2.09 -3.32 17.64
CA ARG A 73 0.82 -3.31 16.91
C ARG A 73 0.95 -4.19 15.67
N ALA A 74 -0.15 -4.81 15.29
CA ALA A 74 -0.25 -5.48 14.00
C ALA A 74 -1.63 -5.22 13.39
N GLY A 75 -1.74 -5.34 12.07
CA GLY A 75 -2.98 -5.05 11.39
C GLY A 75 -2.87 -5.17 9.89
N PHE A 76 -3.61 -4.34 9.18
CA PHE A 76 -3.66 -4.31 7.72
C PHE A 76 -3.60 -2.87 7.23
N GLU A 77 -3.02 -2.70 6.05
CA GLU A 77 -3.07 -1.44 5.31
C GLU A 77 -3.29 -1.70 3.81
N GLY A 78 -3.76 -0.69 3.12
CA GLY A 78 -3.93 -0.74 1.68
C GLY A 78 -3.95 0.64 1.06
N TYR A 79 -3.39 0.75 -0.13
CA TYR A 79 -3.18 2.01 -0.82
C TYR A 79 -3.47 1.91 -2.30
N PHE A 80 -3.89 3.04 -2.82
CA PHE A 80 -4.09 3.29 -4.24
C PHE A 80 -3.20 4.44 -4.67
N SER A 81 -2.39 4.22 -5.72
CA SER A 81 -1.48 5.22 -6.26
C SER A 81 -1.72 5.41 -7.74
N THR A 82 -1.49 6.63 -8.24
CA THR A 82 -1.47 6.94 -9.66
C THR A 82 -0.18 7.67 -9.98
N ALA A 83 0.46 7.27 -11.07
CA ALA A 83 1.67 7.89 -11.61
C ALA A 83 1.40 8.28 -13.06
N PRO A 84 1.33 9.57 -13.41
CA PRO A 84 1.25 10.00 -14.79
C PRO A 84 2.57 9.69 -15.51
N LEU A 85 2.50 9.28 -16.76
CA LEU A 85 3.65 8.95 -17.59
C LEU A 85 3.85 10.08 -18.60
N TYR A 86 5.09 10.54 -18.75
CA TYR A 86 5.39 11.72 -19.57
C TYR A 86 6.34 11.42 -20.73
N ASP A 87 7.25 10.46 -20.58
CA ASP A 87 8.33 10.21 -21.53
C ASP A 87 7.97 9.10 -22.52
N GLY A 88 8.05 9.41 -23.81
CA GLY A 88 7.86 8.45 -24.90
C GLY A 88 6.43 7.96 -25.12
N VAL A 89 5.43 8.58 -24.47
CA VAL A 89 4.02 8.20 -24.57
C VAL A 89 3.13 9.42 -24.72
N ALA A 90 1.97 9.24 -25.33
CA ALA A 90 0.99 10.30 -25.51
C ALA A 90 0.37 10.75 -24.18
N SER A 91 -0.12 12.00 -24.17
CA SER A 91 -0.85 12.57 -23.04
C SER A 91 -2.03 11.69 -22.64
N GLY A 92 -2.15 11.40 -21.34
CA GLY A 92 -3.16 10.50 -20.78
C GLY A 92 -2.64 9.13 -20.38
N SER A 93 -1.42 8.79 -20.75
CA SER A 93 -0.76 7.58 -20.27
C SER A 93 -0.53 7.65 -18.77
N HIS A 94 -0.84 6.58 -18.08
CA HIS A 94 -0.70 6.54 -16.61
C HIS A 94 -0.49 5.13 -16.10
N ASN A 95 0.16 5.05 -14.96
CA ASN A 95 0.31 3.82 -14.19
C ASN A 95 -0.53 3.91 -12.91
N LYS A 96 -1.32 2.89 -12.63
CA LYS A 96 -2.09 2.74 -11.40
C LYS A 96 -1.57 1.57 -10.61
N LEU A 97 -1.36 1.80 -9.35
CA LEU A 97 -0.88 0.81 -8.40
C LEU A 97 -1.90 0.66 -7.28
N PHE A 98 -2.34 -0.55 -7.05
CA PHE A 98 -3.10 -0.95 -5.87
C PHE A 98 -2.32 -2.01 -5.12
N TRP A 99 -2.17 -1.87 -3.81
CA TRP A 99 -1.57 -2.89 -2.98
C TRP A 99 -2.17 -2.90 -1.58
N THR A 100 -2.11 -4.06 -0.92
CA THR A 100 -2.58 -4.26 0.43
C THR A 100 -1.75 -5.33 1.11
N GLY A 101 -1.63 -5.26 2.43
CA GLY A 101 -0.85 -6.24 3.17
C GLY A 101 -1.10 -6.23 4.66
N ALA A 102 -0.56 -7.25 5.31
CA ALA A 102 -0.46 -7.34 6.76
C ALA A 102 0.71 -6.50 7.23
N LEU A 103 0.47 -5.62 8.20
CA LEU A 103 1.48 -4.78 8.81
C LEU A 103 1.79 -5.18 10.23
N ALA A 104 3.03 -4.90 10.65
CA ALA A 104 3.44 -4.96 12.04
C ALA A 104 4.39 -3.81 12.36
N ASP A 105 4.19 -3.14 13.47
CA ASP A 105 5.05 -2.05 13.91
C ASP A 105 5.35 -2.06 15.40
N PHE A 106 6.51 -1.52 15.73
CA PHE A 106 6.89 -1.14 17.08
C PHE A 106 6.75 0.36 17.25
N PHE A 107 6.18 0.78 18.36
CA PHE A 107 5.95 2.19 18.68
C PHE A 107 6.34 2.55 20.09
N TRP A 108 6.66 3.82 20.31
CA TRP A 108 7.03 4.37 21.61
C TRP A 108 6.22 5.62 21.90
N THR A 109 5.68 5.74 23.10
CA THR A 109 4.91 6.92 23.50
C THR A 109 5.83 7.90 24.21
N CYS A 110 6.12 9.03 23.56
CA CYS A 110 6.95 10.12 24.06
C CYS A 110 6.07 11.38 24.25
N GLY A 111 5.26 11.40 25.29
CA GLY A 111 4.28 12.46 25.50
C GLY A 111 3.20 12.45 24.43
N LYS A 112 3.11 13.52 23.62
CA LYS A 112 2.17 13.60 22.49
C LYS A 112 2.72 13.00 21.20
N LEU A 113 4.02 12.74 21.12
CA LEU A 113 4.66 12.13 19.96
C LEU A 113 4.74 10.62 20.14
N ILE A 114 4.44 9.89 19.09
CA ILE A 114 4.44 8.42 19.05
C ILE A 114 5.21 8.00 17.82
N PRO A 115 6.56 7.96 17.88
CA PRO A 115 7.36 7.40 16.79
C PRO A 115 7.12 5.90 16.66
N TYR A 116 7.20 5.41 15.41
CA TYR A 116 7.03 4.00 15.11
C TYR A 116 7.89 3.57 13.93
N VAL A 117 8.21 2.27 13.91
CA VAL A 117 8.92 1.61 12.81
C VAL A 117 8.30 0.25 12.57
N GLY A 118 8.15 -0.12 11.32
CA GLY A 118 7.51 -1.38 10.96
C GLY A 118 7.74 -1.78 9.53
N ALA A 119 7.02 -2.82 9.15
CA ALA A 119 6.97 -3.27 7.78
C ALA A 119 5.60 -3.85 7.45
N THR A 120 5.25 -3.77 6.16
CA THR A 120 4.07 -4.41 5.59
C THR A 120 4.50 -5.45 4.57
N VAL A 121 3.86 -6.59 4.63
CA VAL A 121 4.04 -7.69 3.68
C VAL A 121 2.69 -7.99 3.05
N GLY A 122 2.65 -7.99 1.72
CA GLY A 122 1.39 -8.19 1.03
C GLY A 122 1.55 -8.40 -0.46
N GLY A 123 0.57 -7.92 -1.20
CA GLY A 123 0.59 -7.99 -2.64
C GLY A 123 -0.27 -6.91 -3.26
N GLY A 124 -0.08 -6.73 -4.54
CA GLY A 124 -0.78 -5.72 -5.28
C GLY A 124 -0.89 -6.03 -6.76
N MET A 125 -1.44 -5.06 -7.47
CA MET A 125 -1.59 -5.08 -8.90
C MET A 125 -1.19 -3.74 -9.48
N GLU A 126 -0.29 -3.79 -10.42
CA GLU A 126 0.04 -2.69 -11.30
C GLU A 126 -0.84 -2.73 -12.54
N THR A 127 -1.37 -1.59 -12.93
CA THR A 127 -2.13 -1.41 -14.17
C THR A 127 -1.53 -0.26 -14.93
N ALA A 128 -0.81 -0.56 -16.00
CA ALA A 128 -0.21 0.42 -16.88
C ALA A 128 -1.09 0.61 -18.12
N PHE A 129 -1.33 1.86 -18.45
CA PHE A 129 -2.04 2.28 -19.64
C PHE A 129 -1.12 3.19 -20.45
N TYR A 130 -0.72 2.73 -21.62
CA TYR A 130 0.15 3.45 -22.54
C TYR A 130 -0.67 3.89 -23.75
N MET A 131 -0.60 5.15 -24.07
CA MET A 131 -1.10 5.69 -25.33
C MET A 131 0.09 6.12 -26.18
N PHE A 132 0.05 5.77 -27.46
CA PHE A 132 1.05 6.19 -28.43
C PHE A 132 0.42 7.19 -29.38
N ASP A 133 1.16 8.25 -29.76
CA ASP A 133 0.71 9.16 -30.80
C ASP A 133 0.75 8.43 -32.14
N GLY A 134 -0.41 8.01 -32.64
CA GLY A 134 -0.56 7.53 -34.00
C GLY A 134 -0.39 8.66 -34.99
N ASP A 135 -0.02 8.32 -36.22
CA ASP A 135 0.08 9.30 -37.31
C ASP A 135 -1.25 10.05 -37.43
N LYS A 136 -1.21 11.41 -37.35
CA LYS A 136 -2.36 12.30 -37.31
C LYS A 136 -3.32 12.23 -38.52
N HIS A 137 -3.10 11.29 -39.43
CA HIS A 137 -3.85 11.13 -40.68
C HIS A 137 -4.72 9.88 -40.73
N ASP A 138 -4.69 9.02 -39.72
CA ASP A 138 -5.49 7.79 -39.73
C ASP A 138 -6.59 7.85 -38.67
N TRP A 139 -7.85 7.85 -39.14
CA TRP A 139 -9.05 7.85 -38.28
C TRP A 139 -9.30 6.50 -37.59
N THR A 140 -8.39 5.54 -37.73
CA THR A 140 -8.47 4.16 -37.21
C THR A 140 -7.56 3.91 -36.01
N SER A 141 -7.10 4.94 -35.32
CA SER A 141 -6.08 4.85 -34.24
C SER A 141 -6.56 4.25 -32.90
N GLU A 142 -7.56 3.38 -32.91
CA GLU A 142 -7.91 2.60 -31.71
C GLU A 142 -6.85 1.52 -31.36
N THR A 143 -5.86 1.28 -32.21
CA THR A 143 -4.82 0.26 -32.04
C THR A 143 -3.63 0.70 -31.19
N ASP A 144 -3.54 1.96 -30.83
CA ASP A 144 -2.33 2.49 -30.18
C ASP A 144 -2.40 2.59 -28.66
N ALA A 145 -3.37 1.94 -28.04
CA ALA A 145 -3.48 1.86 -26.60
C ALA A 145 -3.13 0.45 -26.10
N VAL A 146 -2.12 0.36 -25.22
CA VAL A 146 -1.73 -0.90 -24.60
C VAL A 146 -2.12 -0.87 -23.12
N PHE A 147 -2.89 -1.87 -22.73
CA PHE A 147 -3.34 -2.06 -21.36
C PHE A 147 -2.65 -3.29 -20.77
N ARG A 148 -1.92 -3.10 -19.67
CA ARG A 148 -1.18 -4.15 -19.00
C ARG A 148 -1.55 -4.23 -17.52
N LYS A 149 -1.83 -5.44 -17.05
CA LYS A 149 -2.01 -5.74 -15.62
C LYS A 149 -0.95 -6.71 -15.15
N GLN A 150 -0.32 -6.40 -14.03
CA GLN A 150 0.74 -7.22 -13.48
C GLN A 150 0.62 -7.33 -11.96
N PRO A 151 0.42 -8.54 -11.41
CA PRO A 151 0.45 -8.75 -9.98
C PRO A 151 1.90 -8.72 -9.47
N PHE A 152 2.08 -8.27 -8.22
CA PHE A 152 3.37 -8.28 -7.56
C PHE A 152 3.21 -8.61 -6.06
N PHE A 153 4.29 -9.10 -5.47
CA PHE A 153 4.44 -9.22 -4.04
C PHE A 153 5.06 -7.94 -3.50
N ALA A 154 4.53 -7.41 -2.40
CA ALA A 154 4.97 -6.16 -1.80
C ALA A 154 5.64 -6.41 -0.45
N LEU A 155 6.82 -5.82 -0.28
CA LEU A 155 7.48 -5.62 1.00
C LEU A 155 7.68 -4.12 1.18
N ASP A 156 7.19 -3.58 2.27
CA ASP A 156 7.13 -2.13 2.50
C ASP A 156 7.63 -1.79 3.91
N PRO A 157 8.96 -1.65 4.11
CA PRO A 157 9.50 -1.13 5.34
C PRO A 157 9.16 0.35 5.49
N TYR A 158 8.78 0.76 6.70
CA TYR A 158 8.39 2.13 6.98
C TYR A 158 8.81 2.63 8.35
N VAL A 159 8.92 3.94 8.44
CA VAL A 159 9.06 4.69 9.68
C VAL A 159 8.03 5.81 9.73
N GLY A 160 7.66 6.23 10.92
CA GLY A 160 6.72 7.35 11.02
C GLY A 160 6.57 7.88 12.43
N VAL A 161 5.75 8.91 12.54
CA VAL A 161 5.39 9.53 13.80
C VAL A 161 3.91 9.88 13.82
N GLU A 162 3.24 9.59 14.92
CA GLU A 162 1.89 10.05 15.19
C GLU A 162 1.96 11.18 16.23
N TYR A 163 1.18 12.22 16.05
CA TYR A 163 1.02 13.31 17.00
C TYR A 163 -0.40 13.30 17.56
N ALA A 164 -0.54 13.11 18.87
CA ALA A 164 -1.82 13.07 19.55
C ALA A 164 -2.40 14.50 19.67
N VAL A 165 -3.41 14.81 18.84
CA VAL A 165 -4.13 16.09 18.88
C VAL A 165 -5.17 16.07 19.99
N GLY A 166 -5.78 14.93 20.24
CA GLY A 166 -6.80 14.73 21.25
C GLY A 166 -6.76 13.31 21.84
N LYS A 167 -7.80 12.94 22.57
CA LYS A 167 -7.88 11.63 23.21
C LYS A 167 -7.96 10.49 22.18
N ALA A 168 -8.66 10.70 21.07
CA ALA A 168 -8.90 9.69 20.06
C ALA A 168 -8.27 10.04 18.70
N LEU A 169 -7.93 11.30 18.42
CA LEU A 169 -7.43 11.75 17.12
C LEU A 169 -5.93 11.96 17.16
N ARG A 170 -5.25 11.38 16.17
CA ARG A 170 -3.81 11.56 15.94
C ARG A 170 -3.57 11.95 14.48
N LEU A 171 -2.67 12.88 14.25
CA LEU A 171 -2.11 13.13 12.93
C LEU A 171 -0.92 12.20 12.74
N THR A 172 -0.74 11.67 11.54
CA THR A 172 0.38 10.78 11.22
C THR A 172 1.16 11.28 10.04
N LEU A 173 2.48 11.14 10.14
CA LEU A 173 3.43 11.29 9.06
C LEU A 173 4.21 9.97 8.97
N LYS A 174 4.17 9.31 7.80
CA LYS A 174 4.84 8.03 7.53
C LYS A 174 5.73 8.20 6.30
N ALA A 175 6.89 7.62 6.32
CA ALA A 175 7.73 7.44 5.14
C ALA A 175 8.00 5.96 4.93
N ASP A 176 7.91 5.50 3.72
CA ASP A 176 8.14 4.11 3.36
C ASP A 176 8.99 3.97 2.09
N TRP A 177 9.39 2.74 1.82
CA TRP A 177 10.03 2.36 0.57
C TRP A 177 9.39 1.09 0.04
N LEU A 178 8.46 1.22 -0.90
CA LEU A 178 7.84 0.07 -1.52
C LEU A 178 8.85 -0.72 -2.33
N LEU A 179 8.99 -2.00 -1.99
CA LEU A 179 9.74 -3.00 -2.74
C LEU A 179 8.74 -3.95 -3.37
N ALA A 180 8.59 -3.87 -4.68
CA ALA A 180 7.72 -4.77 -5.43
C ALA A 180 8.56 -5.90 -6.04
N ILE A 181 8.18 -7.14 -5.77
CA ILE A 181 8.83 -8.33 -6.28
C ILE A 181 7.86 -9.02 -7.24
N ASN A 182 8.29 -9.20 -8.48
CA ASN A 182 7.52 -9.89 -9.49
C ASN A 182 8.31 -11.07 -10.05
N SER A 183 7.64 -12.18 -10.27
CA SER A 183 8.25 -13.41 -10.82
C SER A 183 8.74 -13.27 -12.27
N GLN A 184 8.24 -12.29 -13.01
CA GLN A 184 8.57 -12.11 -14.43
C GLN A 184 9.69 -11.10 -14.71
N GLY A 185 10.25 -10.47 -13.67
CA GLY A 185 11.39 -9.55 -13.80
C GLY A 185 11.11 -8.22 -14.49
N LEU A 186 9.91 -8.00 -14.98
CA LEU A 186 9.50 -6.84 -15.76
C LEU A 186 8.75 -5.85 -14.86
N ASN A 187 9.02 -4.57 -14.97
CA ASN A 187 8.40 -3.45 -14.26
C ASN A 187 8.16 -3.71 -12.78
N ARG A 188 8.93 -3.09 -11.93
CA ARG A 188 8.76 -3.19 -10.47
C ARG A 188 8.44 -1.79 -9.95
N PRO A 189 7.19 -1.52 -9.56
CA PRO A 189 6.85 -0.26 -8.95
C PRO A 189 7.57 -0.14 -7.60
N MET A 190 8.73 0.48 -7.59
CA MET A 190 9.55 0.67 -6.38
C MET A 190 9.81 2.15 -6.18
N GLY A 191 9.92 2.56 -4.92
CA GLY A 191 10.35 3.91 -4.62
C GLY A 191 9.89 4.43 -3.27
N PRO A 192 10.45 5.57 -2.87
CA PRO A 192 10.11 6.23 -1.63
C PRO A 192 8.75 6.92 -1.72
N ARG A 193 8.00 6.89 -0.63
CA ARG A 193 6.73 7.59 -0.47
C ARG A 193 6.65 8.23 0.91
N VAL A 194 5.94 9.34 0.97
CA VAL A 194 5.64 10.05 2.20
C VAL A 194 4.13 10.18 2.31
N TYR A 195 3.61 9.87 3.48
CA TYR A 195 2.19 9.86 3.80
C TYR A 195 1.88 10.87 4.88
N PHE A 196 0.76 11.54 4.70
CA PHE A 196 0.18 12.40 5.72
C PHE A 196 -1.30 12.07 5.89
N GLY A 197 -1.77 12.01 7.13
CA GLY A 197 -3.15 11.69 7.39
C GLY A 197 -3.52 11.74 8.86
N PHE A 198 -4.65 11.10 9.16
CA PHE A 198 -5.17 11.02 10.51
C PHE A 198 -5.46 9.57 10.89
N ILE A 199 -5.33 9.29 12.17
CA ILE A 199 -5.60 7.99 12.79
C ILE A 199 -6.51 8.24 14.01
N PHE A 200 -7.57 7.49 14.09
CA PHE A 200 -8.38 7.37 15.29
C PHE A 200 -7.84 6.22 16.15
N ALA A 201 -7.68 6.45 17.44
CA ALA A 201 -7.20 5.46 18.39
C ALA A 201 -8.12 5.37 19.61
N HIS A 202 -8.45 4.14 19.99
CA HIS A 202 -9.31 3.78 21.13
C HIS A 202 -8.63 2.78 22.05
#